data_078f2991e14d8d32e5d3849e9c53aa66
#
_entry.id   078f2991e14d8d32e5d3849e9c53aa66
#
_cell.length_a   1.000
_cell.length_b   1.000
_cell.length_c   1.000
_cell.angle_alpha   90.00
_cell.angle_beta   90.00
_cell.angle_gamma   90.00
#
_symmetry.space_group_name_H-M   'P 1'
#
loop_
_entity.id
_entity.type
_entity.pdbx_description
1 polymer ?
#
loop_
_entity_poly.entity_id
_entity_poly.type
_entity_poly.pdbx_seq_one_letter_code
_entity_poly.pdbx_strand_id
1 'polypeptide(L)'
;SSAASDVYKRQAGGCTQKHTITVENPSDLAADGEMAQVPLQDVLAKVGDRFVITDADGAEVPYQVTYDSLVIFPVTAEAASEVVYTLSAGEPAPVDTLVWGRKFPERKDDMAWENDRSAYRAYGPALQASGERAFGYDIWTKSVPTRVLEERFANDIQHGISFHVDHGNGMDVYAVGPTLGGGTAALLDRLGNIVYPYCWDTYEVLDNGPLRFTVRLDYKPLTVDGDTAVVESRLITLDRGAWLNRTEVTYRGLTHEARVAPGIVVHRQNPDGYTPVSYTHLTLPT
;
A
#
# COMPACT_ATOMS: atom_id res chain seq x y z
N SER A 1 -5.47 11.15 -1.67
CA SER A 1 -4.35 12.09 -1.72
C SER A 1 -3.64 12.09 -0.39
N SER A 2 -2.49 11.46 -0.34
CA SER A 2 -1.61 11.50 0.83
C SER A 2 -1.03 12.91 0.93
N ALA A 3 -1.53 13.71 1.84
CA ALA A 3 -0.93 14.96 2.25
C ALA A 3 -0.61 14.93 3.75
N ALA A 4 0.04 13.86 4.20
CA ALA A 4 0.72 13.84 5.49
C ALA A 4 2.22 13.97 5.22
N SER A 5 2.66 15.13 4.73
CA SER A 5 4.06 15.44 4.55
C SER A 5 4.48 16.59 5.44
N ASP A 6 5.40 16.27 6.35
CA ASP A 6 6.41 17.17 6.89
C ASP A 6 6.01 18.52 7.46
N VAL A 7 5.54 18.53 8.72
CA VAL A 7 5.77 19.74 9.53
C VAL A 7 6.31 19.37 10.91
N TYR A 8 7.62 19.36 11.01
CA TYR A 8 8.34 19.21 12.27
C TYR A 8 8.79 20.59 12.76
N LYS A 9 8.22 21.08 13.89
CA LYS A 9 8.72 22.28 14.58
C LYS A 9 9.44 21.93 15.88
N ARG A 10 10.67 22.43 16.06
CA ARG A 10 11.42 22.36 17.31
C ARG A 10 10.90 23.40 18.31
N GLN A 11 10.56 22.96 19.52
CA GLN A 11 10.44 23.88 20.67
C GLN A 11 11.44 23.51 21.76
N ALA A 12 12.15 24.52 22.26
CA ALA A 12 13.06 24.40 23.40
C ALA A 12 12.47 25.16 24.62
N GLY A 13 12.34 24.45 25.76
CA GLY A 13 11.94 25.08 27.03
C GLY A 13 12.03 24.08 28.18
N GLY A 14 12.88 24.37 29.18
CA GLY A 14 13.19 23.45 30.27
C GLY A 14 12.12 23.32 31.35
N CYS A 15 12.03 22.14 31.85
CA CYS A 15 11.52 21.50 33.05
C CYS A 15 10.85 20.19 32.67
N THR A 16 11.45 19.04 33.02
CA THR A 16 11.07 17.67 32.57
C THR A 16 10.56 17.69 31.13
N GLN A 17 11.49 17.70 30.21
CA GLN A 17 11.21 17.88 28.79
C GLN A 17 10.32 16.73 28.30
N LYS A 18 9.02 16.97 28.18
CA LYS A 18 8.13 16.07 27.48
C LYS A 18 8.57 16.08 26.03
N HIS A 19 8.98 14.93 25.51
CA HIS A 19 9.27 14.78 24.10
C HIS A 19 7.96 14.65 23.35
N THR A 20 7.71 15.52 22.37
CA THR A 20 6.46 15.55 21.63
C THR A 20 6.69 15.46 20.14
N ILE A 21 5.68 14.93 19.45
CA ILE A 21 5.48 14.99 18.00
C ILE A 21 4.24 15.85 17.78
N THR A 22 4.36 16.92 17.02
CA THR A 22 3.20 17.71 16.57
C THR A 22 2.92 17.34 15.13
N VAL A 23 1.68 16.95 14.84
CA VAL A 23 1.19 16.63 13.51
C VAL A 23 0.17 17.69 13.11
N GLU A 24 0.40 18.34 11.97
CA GLU A 24 -0.51 19.33 11.39
C GLU A 24 -1.37 18.66 10.31
N ASN A 25 -2.67 18.85 10.38
CA ASN A 25 -3.59 18.55 9.30
C ASN A 25 -3.92 19.84 8.54
N PRO A 26 -3.22 20.15 7.43
CA PRO A 26 -3.47 21.36 6.66
C PRO A 26 -4.70 21.26 5.75
N SER A 27 -5.33 20.09 5.67
CA SER A 27 -6.50 19.83 4.82
C SER A 27 -7.75 20.49 5.40
N ASP A 28 -8.69 20.81 4.52
CA ASP A 28 -10.05 21.22 4.88
C ASP A 28 -10.95 20.02 5.26
N LEU A 29 -10.40 18.81 5.26
CA LEU A 29 -11.06 17.58 5.69
C LEU A 29 -10.39 17.04 6.96
N ALA A 30 -11.18 16.43 7.83
CA ALA A 30 -10.67 15.73 8.99
C ALA A 30 -9.85 14.48 8.53
N ALA A 31 -8.76 14.22 9.23
CA ALA A 31 -7.99 12.99 9.10
C ALA A 31 -8.52 11.97 10.12
N ASP A 32 -8.78 10.74 9.70
CA ASP A 32 -9.25 9.66 10.56
C ASP A 32 -8.40 8.40 10.34
N GLY A 33 -7.40 8.22 11.19
CA GLY A 33 -6.47 7.10 11.12
C GLY A 33 -5.42 7.22 10.01
N GLU A 34 -5.17 8.41 9.50
CA GLU A 34 -4.10 8.66 8.51
C GLU A 34 -2.72 8.39 9.13
N MET A 35 -1.80 7.80 8.35
CA MET A 35 -0.47 7.44 8.84
C MET A 35 0.48 8.63 8.86
N ALA A 36 0.79 9.15 10.05
CA ALA A 36 1.92 10.04 10.24
C ALA A 36 3.24 9.27 10.14
N GLN A 37 4.30 9.96 9.71
CA GLN A 37 5.63 9.38 9.54
C GLN A 37 6.67 10.32 10.16
N VAL A 38 7.58 9.77 10.96
CA VAL A 38 8.69 10.50 11.59
C VAL A 38 9.98 9.71 11.42
N PRO A 39 11.13 10.35 11.15
CA PRO A 39 12.40 9.64 11.11
C PRO A 39 12.68 8.91 12.42
N LEU A 40 12.99 7.62 12.36
CA LEU A 40 13.32 6.82 13.54
C LEU A 40 14.44 7.43 14.38
N GLN A 41 15.49 7.94 13.73
CA GLN A 41 16.61 8.59 14.41
C GLN A 41 16.18 9.75 15.31
N ASP A 42 15.13 10.50 14.92
CA ASP A 42 14.65 11.65 15.70
C ASP A 42 13.89 11.20 16.94
N VAL A 43 13.26 10.02 16.89
CA VAL A 43 12.61 9.39 18.03
C VAL A 43 13.65 8.80 18.97
N LEU A 44 14.60 8.02 18.45
CA LEU A 44 15.67 7.38 19.24
C LEU A 44 16.53 8.39 19.99
N ALA A 45 16.81 9.53 19.37
CA ALA A 45 17.59 10.61 20.00
C ALA A 45 16.88 11.22 21.21
N LYS A 46 15.54 11.08 21.31
CA LYS A 46 14.75 11.66 22.39
C LYS A 46 14.48 10.67 23.52
N VAL A 47 14.13 9.43 23.19
CA VAL A 47 13.57 8.47 24.16
C VAL A 47 14.26 7.09 24.15
N GLY A 48 15.26 6.87 23.30
CA GLY A 48 15.95 5.58 23.18
C GLY A 48 15.20 4.58 22.29
N ASP A 49 15.62 3.33 22.33
CA ASP A 49 15.20 2.26 21.44
C ASP A 49 13.87 1.58 21.84
N ARG A 50 13.43 1.77 23.07
CA ARG A 50 12.13 1.31 23.58
C ARG A 50 11.29 2.52 23.98
N PHE A 51 10.21 2.72 23.26
CA PHE A 51 9.40 3.90 23.46
C PHE A 51 7.92 3.61 23.26
N VAL A 52 7.11 4.51 23.79
CA VAL A 52 5.64 4.53 23.69
C VAL A 52 5.23 5.87 23.11
N ILE A 53 4.24 5.86 22.25
CA ILE A 53 3.55 7.05 21.74
C ILE A 53 2.19 7.13 22.42
N THR A 54 1.84 8.27 23.02
CA THR A 54 0.52 8.49 23.60
C THR A 54 -0.12 9.74 23.01
N ASP A 55 -1.43 9.70 22.87
CA ASP A 55 -2.25 10.85 22.48
C ASP A 55 -2.42 11.88 23.61
N ALA A 56 -3.26 12.88 23.38
CA ALA A 56 -3.53 13.96 24.36
C ALA A 56 -4.24 13.45 25.63
N ASP A 57 -5.00 12.37 25.53
CA ASP A 57 -5.72 11.75 26.66
C ASP A 57 -4.84 10.75 27.42
N GLY A 58 -3.62 10.50 26.94
CA GLY A 58 -2.66 9.56 27.51
C GLY A 58 -2.90 8.12 27.07
N ALA A 59 -3.77 7.88 26.09
CA ALA A 59 -3.96 6.56 25.52
C ALA A 59 -2.79 6.21 24.59
N GLU A 60 -2.34 4.94 24.65
CA GLU A 60 -1.25 4.47 23.82
C GLU A 60 -1.68 4.34 22.36
N VAL A 61 -0.87 4.90 21.47
CA VAL A 61 -1.06 4.85 20.02
C VAL A 61 -0.13 3.80 19.44
N PRO A 62 -0.64 2.80 18.70
CA PRO A 62 0.20 1.79 18.08
C PRO A 62 1.12 2.42 17.04
N TYR A 63 2.35 1.90 16.92
CA TYR A 63 3.29 2.33 15.90
C TYR A 63 4.00 1.14 15.26
N GLN A 64 4.63 1.39 14.13
CA GLN A 64 5.51 0.46 13.44
C GLN A 64 6.77 1.18 12.98
N VAL A 65 7.92 0.51 13.10
CA VAL A 65 9.15 0.94 12.45
C VAL A 65 9.21 0.28 11.08
N THR A 66 9.37 1.09 10.03
CA THR A 66 9.40 0.61 8.64
C THR A 66 10.82 0.34 8.15
N TYR A 67 10.95 -0.39 7.04
CA TYR A 67 12.22 -0.79 6.43
C TYR A 67 13.12 0.43 6.07
N ASP A 68 12.53 1.57 5.77
CA ASP A 68 13.20 2.82 5.42
C ASP A 68 13.46 3.74 6.63
N SER A 69 13.41 3.15 7.83
CA SER A 69 13.73 3.82 9.09
C SER A 69 12.78 4.99 9.44
N LEU A 70 11.50 4.79 9.20
CA LEU A 70 10.45 5.66 9.70
C LEU A 70 9.71 5.01 10.87
N VAL A 71 9.22 5.81 11.79
CA VAL A 71 8.18 5.44 12.75
C VAL A 71 6.87 5.93 12.18
N ILE A 72 5.94 5.02 11.92
CA ILE A 72 4.59 5.34 11.45
C ILE A 72 3.58 5.05 12.55
N PHE A 73 2.55 5.89 12.65
CA PHE A 73 1.45 5.74 13.60
C PHE A 73 0.17 6.41 13.09
N PRO A 74 -1.03 5.92 13.45
CA PRO A 74 -2.29 6.51 13.02
C PRO A 74 -2.55 7.84 13.73
N VAL A 75 -3.07 8.81 13.00
CA VAL A 75 -3.43 10.14 13.50
C VAL A 75 -4.90 10.43 13.19
N THR A 76 -5.62 10.90 14.17
CA THR A 76 -6.95 11.49 14.00
C THR A 76 -6.84 12.97 14.32
N ALA A 77 -7.22 13.83 13.37
CA ALA A 77 -7.12 15.28 13.50
C ALA A 77 -8.26 15.97 12.76
N GLU A 78 -8.83 16.99 13.38
CA GLU A 78 -9.83 17.82 12.72
C GLU A 78 -9.24 18.57 11.51
N ALA A 79 -10.10 19.10 10.65
CA ALA A 79 -9.70 19.93 9.53
C ALA A 79 -8.91 21.17 10.02
N ALA A 80 -7.84 21.51 9.30
CA ALA A 80 -7.00 22.68 9.59
C ALA A 80 -6.56 22.79 11.06
N SER A 81 -6.14 21.66 11.66
CA SER A 81 -5.77 21.57 13.08
C SER A 81 -4.40 20.94 13.30
N GLU A 82 -3.89 21.09 14.52
CA GLU A 82 -2.69 20.40 15.01
C GLU A 82 -3.08 19.43 16.12
N VAL A 83 -2.45 18.26 16.15
CA VAL A 83 -2.53 17.30 17.26
C VAL A 83 -1.15 16.98 17.78
N VAL A 84 -1.04 16.80 19.10
CA VAL A 84 0.23 16.58 19.78
C VAL A 84 0.25 15.19 20.40
N TYR A 85 1.27 14.43 20.08
CA TYR A 85 1.57 13.13 20.68
C TYR A 85 2.76 13.25 21.62
N THR A 86 2.74 12.50 22.71
CA THR A 86 3.85 12.44 23.65
C THR A 86 4.68 11.19 23.41
N LEU A 87 6.01 11.36 23.37
CA LEU A 87 6.98 10.28 23.34
C LEU A 87 7.53 10.06 24.74
N SER A 88 7.59 8.80 25.17
CA SER A 88 8.23 8.41 26.42
C SER A 88 8.98 7.10 26.28
N ALA A 89 10.05 6.92 27.06
CA ALA A 89 10.70 5.62 27.17
C ALA A 89 9.73 4.60 27.81
N GLY A 90 9.62 3.42 27.25
CA GLY A 90 8.71 2.37 27.74
C GLY A 90 8.61 1.19 26.76
N GLU A 91 7.92 0.14 27.20
CA GLU A 91 7.63 -1.02 26.37
C GLU A 91 6.24 -0.85 25.74
N PRO A 92 6.11 -0.86 24.40
CA PRO A 92 4.82 -0.71 23.74
C PRO A 92 3.91 -1.92 23.98
N ALA A 93 2.62 -1.68 24.06
CA ALA A 93 1.62 -2.75 24.12
C ALA A 93 1.63 -3.57 22.81
N PRO A 94 1.31 -4.88 22.87
CA PRO A 94 1.15 -5.71 21.69
C PRO A 94 0.05 -5.18 20.78
N VAL A 95 0.29 -5.19 19.46
CA VAL A 95 -0.64 -4.72 18.44
C VAL A 95 -1.06 -5.88 17.54
N ASP A 96 -2.36 -6.02 17.29
CA ASP A 96 -2.87 -7.00 16.35
C ASP A 96 -2.42 -6.69 14.93
N THR A 97 -1.84 -7.69 14.26
CA THR A 97 -1.41 -7.57 12.87
C THR A 97 -2.61 -7.73 11.94
N LEU A 98 -3.19 -6.60 11.53
CA LEU A 98 -4.29 -6.55 10.58
C LEU A 98 -3.82 -6.25 9.14
N VAL A 99 -2.58 -5.80 8.99
CA VAL A 99 -1.96 -5.52 7.69
C VAL A 99 -0.83 -6.51 7.46
N TRP A 100 -0.95 -7.31 6.41
CA TRP A 100 0.04 -8.33 6.11
C TRP A 100 -0.08 -8.82 4.67
N GLY A 101 0.92 -9.56 4.21
CA GLY A 101 0.88 -10.24 2.94
C GLY A 101 2.00 -11.26 2.82
N ARG A 102 1.87 -12.14 1.85
CA ARG A 102 2.91 -13.09 1.48
C ARG A 102 2.76 -13.59 0.05
N LYS A 103 3.78 -14.26 -0.44
CA LYS A 103 3.66 -15.11 -1.63
C LYS A 103 2.86 -16.37 -1.28
N PHE A 104 1.94 -16.75 -2.18
CA PHE A 104 1.15 -17.98 -2.14
C PHE A 104 1.60 -18.93 -3.28
N PRO A 105 2.65 -19.75 -3.08
CA PRO A 105 3.12 -20.68 -4.10
C PRO A 105 2.06 -21.69 -4.49
N GLU A 106 1.21 -22.06 -3.54
CA GLU A 106 0.08 -22.98 -3.70
C GLU A 106 -0.99 -22.45 -4.65
N ARG A 107 -1.00 -21.14 -4.93
CA ARG A 107 -1.92 -20.47 -5.87
C ARG A 107 -1.12 -19.78 -6.99
N LYS A 108 -0.40 -20.56 -7.80
CA LYS A 108 0.36 -20.11 -8.96
C LYS A 108 1.31 -18.93 -8.69
N ASP A 109 1.94 -18.93 -7.51
CA ASP A 109 2.87 -17.89 -7.06
C ASP A 109 2.24 -16.50 -6.87
N ASP A 110 0.96 -16.40 -6.56
CA ASP A 110 0.34 -15.11 -6.29
C ASP A 110 1.05 -14.40 -5.12
N MET A 111 1.30 -13.11 -5.26
CA MET A 111 1.60 -12.22 -4.14
C MET A 111 0.28 -11.59 -3.71
N ALA A 112 -0.17 -11.86 -2.49
CA ALA A 112 -1.40 -11.30 -1.96
C ALA A 112 -1.17 -10.62 -0.61
N TRP A 113 -1.88 -9.51 -0.39
CA TRP A 113 -1.79 -8.71 0.81
C TRP A 113 -3.14 -8.10 1.16
N GLU A 114 -3.32 -7.78 2.43
CA GLU A 114 -4.57 -7.25 2.95
C GLU A 114 -4.35 -6.29 4.12
N ASN A 115 -5.34 -5.47 4.36
CA ASN A 115 -5.51 -4.73 5.60
C ASN A 115 -6.92 -5.02 6.19
N ASP A 116 -7.35 -4.20 7.13
CA ASP A 116 -8.67 -4.28 7.76
C ASP A 116 -9.85 -3.89 6.84
N ARG A 117 -9.61 -3.40 5.60
CA ARG A 117 -10.66 -2.92 4.69
C ARG A 117 -10.76 -3.69 3.39
N SER A 118 -9.64 -4.13 2.83
CA SER A 118 -9.56 -4.73 1.50
C SER A 118 -8.40 -5.72 1.40
N ALA A 119 -8.43 -6.54 0.35
CA ALA A 119 -7.33 -7.39 0.01
C ALA A 119 -7.00 -7.25 -1.48
N TYR A 120 -5.76 -7.57 -1.84
CA TYR A 120 -5.19 -7.38 -3.16
C TYR A 120 -4.34 -8.57 -3.55
N ARG A 121 -4.16 -8.74 -4.87
CA ARG A 121 -3.33 -9.77 -5.45
C ARG A 121 -2.57 -9.25 -6.65
N ALA A 122 -1.30 -9.63 -6.76
CA ALA A 122 -0.49 -9.51 -7.96
C ALA A 122 -0.06 -10.90 -8.42
N TYR A 123 -0.20 -11.16 -9.71
CA TYR A 123 -0.04 -12.48 -10.29
C TYR A 123 1.44 -12.84 -10.50
N GLY A 124 1.79 -14.05 -10.15
CA GLY A 124 3.15 -14.53 -10.11
C GLY A 124 3.61 -15.32 -11.33
N PRO A 125 4.89 -15.71 -11.36
CA PRO A 125 5.51 -16.36 -12.51
C PRO A 125 4.91 -17.71 -12.87
N ALA A 126 4.38 -18.47 -11.91
CA ALA A 126 3.74 -19.76 -12.21
C ALA A 126 2.42 -19.58 -12.96
N LEU A 127 1.66 -18.50 -12.73
CA LEU A 127 0.48 -18.18 -13.53
C LEU A 127 0.89 -17.89 -14.98
N GLN A 128 1.91 -17.08 -15.19
CA GLN A 128 2.43 -16.79 -16.52
C GLN A 128 2.92 -18.04 -17.24
N ALA A 129 3.59 -18.96 -16.52
CA ALA A 129 4.07 -20.22 -17.07
C ALA A 129 2.93 -21.15 -17.52
N SER A 130 1.73 -21.05 -16.93
CA SER A 130 0.53 -21.78 -17.37
C SER A 130 -0.10 -21.22 -18.65
N GLY A 131 0.42 -20.11 -19.21
CA GLY A 131 -0.11 -19.43 -20.38
C GLY A 131 -1.21 -18.40 -20.10
N GLU A 132 -1.62 -18.27 -18.86
CA GLU A 132 -2.54 -17.23 -18.45
C GLU A 132 -1.86 -15.85 -18.40
N ARG A 133 -2.62 -14.80 -18.66
CA ARG A 133 -2.14 -13.41 -18.67
C ARG A 133 -2.98 -12.56 -17.74
N ALA A 134 -2.33 -12.02 -16.72
CA ALA A 134 -2.93 -11.06 -15.81
C ALA A 134 -1.84 -10.08 -15.36
N PHE A 135 -2.03 -8.78 -15.57
CA PHE A 135 -0.96 -7.80 -15.44
C PHE A 135 -1.18 -6.82 -14.29
N GLY A 136 -2.41 -6.43 -14.06
CA GLY A 136 -2.77 -5.47 -13.03
C GLY A 136 -3.05 -6.14 -11.69
N TYR A 137 -3.39 -5.30 -10.70
CA TYR A 137 -3.79 -5.81 -9.40
C TYR A 137 -5.23 -6.30 -9.42
N ASP A 138 -5.45 -7.34 -8.68
CA ASP A 138 -6.77 -7.83 -8.31
C ASP A 138 -7.23 -7.15 -7.02
N ILE A 139 -8.54 -6.98 -6.87
CA ILE A 139 -9.15 -6.34 -5.70
C ILE A 139 -10.19 -7.29 -5.12
N TRP A 140 -10.02 -7.60 -3.84
CA TRP A 140 -10.93 -8.45 -3.10
C TRP A 140 -11.66 -7.63 -2.03
N THR A 141 -12.97 -7.75 -2.00
CA THR A 141 -13.78 -7.13 -0.95
C THR A 141 -13.64 -7.86 0.38
N LYS A 142 -13.78 -7.11 1.46
CA LYS A 142 -13.84 -7.64 2.83
C LYS A 142 -15.07 -7.06 3.53
N SER A 143 -15.78 -7.90 4.28
CA SER A 143 -16.88 -7.52 5.16
C SER A 143 -16.50 -7.64 6.65
N VAL A 144 -15.25 -8.03 6.93
CA VAL A 144 -14.70 -8.18 8.27
C VAL A 144 -13.32 -7.52 8.34
N PRO A 145 -12.93 -6.94 9.49
CA PRO A 145 -11.62 -6.31 9.64
C PRO A 145 -10.47 -7.31 9.84
N THR A 146 -10.79 -8.55 10.17
CA THR A 146 -9.79 -9.60 10.41
C THR A 146 -9.18 -10.12 9.11
N ARG A 147 -8.04 -10.80 9.22
CA ARG A 147 -7.34 -11.40 8.08
C ARG A 147 -8.18 -12.52 7.46
N VAL A 148 -8.24 -12.56 6.13
CA VAL A 148 -9.08 -13.51 5.37
C VAL A 148 -8.32 -14.27 4.27
N LEU A 149 -7.18 -13.79 3.81
CA LEU A 149 -6.49 -14.37 2.64
C LEU A 149 -6.08 -15.83 2.87
N GLU A 150 -5.49 -16.15 4.02
CA GLU A 150 -5.08 -17.54 4.32
C GLU A 150 -6.26 -18.49 4.25
N GLU A 151 -7.37 -18.13 4.89
CA GLU A 151 -8.58 -18.95 4.92
C GLU A 151 -9.17 -19.11 3.51
N ARG A 152 -9.28 -18.02 2.76
CA ARG A 152 -9.87 -18.05 1.41
C ARG A 152 -9.06 -18.89 0.44
N PHE A 153 -7.73 -18.75 0.42
CA PHE A 153 -6.87 -19.58 -0.40
C PHE A 153 -6.90 -21.06 0.02
N ALA A 154 -6.86 -21.34 1.34
CA ALA A 154 -6.95 -22.70 1.84
C ALA A 154 -8.29 -23.36 1.49
N ASN A 155 -9.40 -22.62 1.64
CA ASN A 155 -10.73 -23.11 1.30
C ASN A 155 -10.88 -23.43 -0.18
N ASP A 156 -10.38 -22.58 -1.08
CA ASP A 156 -10.42 -22.80 -2.52
C ASP A 156 -9.58 -24.02 -2.91
N ILE A 157 -8.34 -24.08 -2.45
CA ILE A 157 -7.37 -25.11 -2.87
C ILE A 157 -7.68 -26.47 -2.26
N GLN A 158 -8.03 -26.52 -0.97
CA GLN A 158 -8.16 -27.78 -0.23
C GLN A 158 -9.60 -28.32 -0.23
N HIS A 159 -10.59 -27.44 -0.33
CA HIS A 159 -11.99 -27.80 -0.15
C HIS A 159 -12.87 -27.46 -1.36
N GLY A 160 -12.33 -26.81 -2.40
CA GLY A 160 -13.08 -26.38 -3.58
C GLY A 160 -14.15 -25.32 -3.25
N ILE A 161 -13.98 -24.61 -2.13
CA ILE A 161 -14.86 -23.50 -1.72
C ILE A 161 -14.34 -22.22 -2.36
N SER A 162 -14.99 -21.82 -3.43
CA SER A 162 -14.52 -20.71 -4.28
C SER A 162 -14.50 -19.38 -3.55
N PHE A 163 -13.40 -18.67 -3.60
CA PHE A 163 -13.28 -17.29 -3.10
C PHE A 163 -14.02 -16.25 -3.97
N HIS A 164 -14.57 -16.65 -5.13
CA HIS A 164 -15.46 -15.80 -5.95
C HIS A 164 -16.92 -15.76 -5.43
N VAL A 165 -17.19 -16.44 -4.31
CA VAL A 165 -18.48 -16.43 -3.63
C VAL A 165 -18.29 -15.89 -2.23
N ASP A 166 -19.17 -14.99 -1.79
CA ASP A 166 -19.11 -14.47 -0.42
C ASP A 166 -19.60 -15.54 0.58
N HIS A 167 -18.71 -15.92 1.46
CA HIS A 167 -18.97 -16.84 2.56
C HIS A 167 -19.08 -16.12 3.93
N GLY A 168 -19.45 -14.83 3.90
CA GLY A 168 -19.66 -14.00 5.09
C GLY A 168 -18.44 -13.13 5.47
N ASN A 169 -17.35 -13.20 4.71
CA ASN A 169 -16.16 -12.39 4.94
C ASN A 169 -15.73 -11.54 3.71
N GLY A 170 -16.58 -11.47 2.67
CA GLY A 170 -16.32 -10.84 1.37
C GLY A 170 -15.80 -11.84 0.33
N MET A 171 -15.40 -11.37 -0.85
CA MET A 171 -15.01 -12.24 -1.98
C MET A 171 -14.10 -11.54 -2.99
N ASP A 172 -13.54 -12.30 -3.92
CA ASP A 172 -12.91 -11.83 -5.14
C ASP A 172 -14.01 -11.46 -6.16
N VAL A 173 -14.13 -10.19 -6.47
CA VAL A 173 -15.20 -9.63 -7.34
C VAL A 173 -14.69 -9.03 -8.63
N TYR A 174 -13.36 -8.90 -8.78
CA TYR A 174 -12.76 -8.10 -9.83
C TYR A 174 -12.06 -8.96 -10.88
N ALA A 175 -12.51 -8.88 -12.13
CA ALA A 175 -11.91 -9.62 -13.23
C ALA A 175 -10.76 -8.83 -13.86
N VAL A 176 -9.52 -9.21 -13.60
CA VAL A 176 -8.32 -8.53 -14.10
C VAL A 176 -7.99 -8.90 -15.54
N GLY A 177 -7.74 -10.17 -15.83
CA GLY A 177 -7.30 -10.64 -17.13
C GLY A 177 -6.03 -9.92 -17.66
N PRO A 178 -5.86 -9.84 -18.99
CA PRO A 178 -4.71 -9.17 -19.61
C PRO A 178 -4.90 -7.64 -19.67
N THR A 179 -5.09 -7.00 -18.53
CA THR A 179 -5.41 -5.57 -18.40
C THR A 179 -4.61 -4.90 -17.28
N LEU A 180 -4.78 -3.60 -17.10
CA LEU A 180 -4.18 -2.86 -15.99
C LEU A 180 -4.84 -3.18 -14.63
N GLY A 181 -5.91 -3.95 -14.60
CA GLY A 181 -6.57 -4.38 -13.36
C GLY A 181 -7.08 -3.23 -12.52
N GLY A 182 -6.98 -3.39 -11.21
CA GLY A 182 -7.49 -2.46 -10.20
C GLY A 182 -6.51 -1.35 -9.80
N GLY A 183 -5.79 -0.76 -10.75
CA GLY A 183 -4.97 0.43 -10.48
C GLY A 183 -3.47 0.20 -10.54
N THR A 184 -2.98 -0.09 -11.72
CA THR A 184 -1.55 -0.13 -12.01
C THR A 184 -1.16 0.87 -13.10
N ALA A 185 0.09 0.85 -13.53
CA ALA A 185 0.61 1.67 -14.62
C ALA A 185 1.34 0.80 -15.63
N ALA A 186 1.39 1.25 -16.89
CA ALA A 186 2.17 0.63 -17.93
C ALA A 186 2.76 1.69 -18.87
N LEU A 187 3.82 1.34 -19.57
CA LEU A 187 4.39 2.17 -20.63
C LEU A 187 3.47 2.18 -21.86
N LEU A 188 3.49 3.27 -22.60
CA LEU A 188 2.90 3.36 -23.93
C LEU A 188 4.02 3.35 -24.98
N ASP A 189 3.82 2.60 -26.06
CA ASP A 189 4.68 2.68 -27.22
C ASP A 189 4.44 3.98 -28.03
N ARG A 190 5.22 4.22 -29.09
CA ARG A 190 5.09 5.40 -29.95
C ARG A 190 3.73 5.51 -30.62
N LEU A 191 3.05 4.38 -30.83
CA LEU A 191 1.72 4.31 -31.44
C LEU A 191 0.61 4.56 -30.42
N GLY A 192 0.94 4.61 -29.13
CA GLY A 192 -0.02 4.77 -28.02
C GLY A 192 -0.62 3.45 -27.53
N ASN A 193 -0.07 2.32 -27.89
CA ASN A 193 -0.50 1.05 -27.35
C ASN A 193 0.12 0.82 -25.98
N ILE A 194 -0.64 0.18 -25.09
CA ILE A 194 -0.16 -0.21 -23.77
C ILE A 194 0.83 -1.37 -23.91
N VAL A 195 2.03 -1.22 -23.40
CA VAL A 195 3.01 -2.28 -23.25
C VAL A 195 2.82 -2.90 -21.86
N TYR A 196 2.06 -3.98 -21.82
CA TYR A 196 1.79 -4.66 -20.56
C TYR A 196 3.05 -5.35 -20.02
N PRO A 197 3.41 -5.15 -18.74
CA PRO A 197 4.38 -6.01 -18.08
C PRO A 197 3.78 -7.40 -17.96
N TYR A 198 4.62 -8.39 -17.80
CA TYR A 198 4.17 -9.74 -17.45
C TYR A 198 3.84 -9.80 -15.94
N CYS A 199 3.57 -11.02 -15.42
CA CYS A 199 3.54 -11.24 -14.00
C CYS A 199 4.92 -10.88 -13.39
N TRP A 200 4.97 -10.56 -12.11
CA TRP A 200 6.24 -10.27 -11.44
C TRP A 200 7.20 -11.47 -11.52
N ASP A 201 8.50 -11.21 -11.47
CA ASP A 201 9.56 -12.23 -11.57
C ASP A 201 10.23 -12.48 -10.21
N THR A 202 10.62 -11.41 -9.53
CA THR A 202 11.20 -11.47 -8.18
C THR A 202 10.48 -10.51 -7.24
N TYR A 203 10.57 -10.79 -5.95
CA TYR A 203 9.92 -9.96 -4.95
C TYR A 203 10.75 -9.87 -3.67
N GLU A 204 10.50 -8.83 -2.90
CA GLU A 204 10.99 -8.67 -1.53
C GLU A 204 9.91 -8.02 -0.66
N VAL A 205 9.53 -8.70 0.43
CA VAL A 205 8.64 -8.11 1.44
C VAL A 205 9.51 -7.27 2.37
N LEU A 206 9.27 -5.98 2.40
CA LEU A 206 10.07 -5.00 3.14
C LEU A 206 9.45 -4.66 4.50
N ASP A 207 8.13 -4.53 4.56
CA ASP A 207 7.35 -4.41 5.78
C ASP A 207 6.23 -5.45 5.78
N ASN A 208 5.99 -6.06 6.92
CA ASN A 208 4.89 -7.00 7.12
C ASN A 208 4.44 -6.90 8.57
N GLY A 209 3.88 -5.76 8.90
CA GLY A 209 3.68 -5.38 10.28
C GLY A 209 2.25 -4.98 10.60
N PRO A 210 1.99 -4.51 11.83
CA PRO A 210 0.62 -4.27 12.26
C PRO A 210 -0.06 -3.11 11.52
N LEU A 211 0.72 -2.13 11.01
CA LEU A 211 0.19 -0.91 10.41
C LEU A 211 0.48 -0.77 8.93
N ARG A 212 1.56 -1.38 8.42
CA ARG A 212 1.97 -1.26 7.02
C ARG A 212 2.49 -2.57 6.47
N PHE A 213 2.07 -2.89 5.27
CA PHE A 213 2.69 -3.88 4.40
C PHE A 213 3.38 -3.15 3.25
N THR A 214 4.63 -3.52 2.95
CA THR A 214 5.39 -3.01 1.82
C THR A 214 6.04 -4.17 1.08
N VAL A 215 5.84 -4.24 -0.23
CA VAL A 215 6.48 -5.24 -1.09
C VAL A 215 7.07 -4.57 -2.32
N ARG A 216 8.29 -4.98 -2.67
CA ARG A 216 8.89 -4.68 -3.98
C ARG A 216 8.66 -5.86 -4.91
N LEU A 217 8.13 -5.58 -6.10
CA LEU A 217 7.98 -6.52 -7.21
C LEU A 217 8.82 -6.04 -8.37
N ASP A 218 9.72 -6.89 -8.86
CA ASP A 218 10.55 -6.62 -10.03
C ASP A 218 10.06 -7.50 -11.19
N TYR A 219 10.04 -6.94 -12.39
CA TYR A 219 9.47 -7.56 -13.59
C TYR A 219 10.56 -7.92 -14.59
N LYS A 220 10.30 -8.90 -15.44
CA LYS A 220 11.21 -9.25 -16.53
C LYS A 220 11.36 -8.09 -17.51
N PRO A 221 12.53 -7.99 -18.17
CA PRO A 221 12.75 -6.95 -19.16
C PRO A 221 11.69 -6.90 -20.25
N LEU A 222 11.24 -5.69 -20.54
CA LEU A 222 10.31 -5.36 -21.63
C LEU A 222 11.06 -4.79 -22.83
N THR A 223 10.44 -4.88 -24.00
CA THR A 223 10.86 -4.16 -25.20
C THR A 223 9.87 -3.03 -25.47
N VAL A 224 10.36 -1.80 -25.51
CA VAL A 224 9.57 -0.59 -25.77
C VAL A 224 10.32 0.30 -26.76
N ASP A 225 9.74 0.50 -27.94
CA ASP A 225 10.23 1.43 -28.98
C ASP A 225 11.72 1.27 -29.37
N GLY A 226 12.25 0.04 -29.28
CA GLY A 226 13.63 -0.28 -29.59
C GLY A 226 14.53 -0.49 -28.39
N ASP A 227 14.16 0.00 -27.21
CA ASP A 227 14.81 -0.37 -25.97
C ASP A 227 14.40 -1.81 -25.57
N THR A 228 15.34 -2.72 -25.49
CA THR A 228 15.06 -4.16 -25.31
C THR A 228 15.26 -4.68 -23.89
N ALA A 229 15.68 -3.82 -22.98
CA ALA A 229 16.03 -4.18 -21.61
C ALA A 229 15.39 -3.23 -20.58
N VAL A 230 14.16 -2.80 -20.84
CA VAL A 230 13.43 -1.91 -19.91
C VAL A 230 12.89 -2.74 -18.75
N VAL A 231 13.38 -2.49 -17.56
CA VAL A 231 12.96 -3.19 -16.33
C VAL A 231 12.01 -2.29 -15.55
N GLU A 232 10.85 -2.85 -15.22
CA GLU A 232 9.88 -2.25 -14.32
C GLU A 232 10.09 -2.77 -12.90
N SER A 233 10.02 -1.89 -11.92
CA SER A 233 10.01 -2.21 -10.50
C SER A 233 8.86 -1.47 -9.83
N ARG A 234 8.09 -2.15 -8.99
CA ARG A 234 6.98 -1.57 -8.22
C ARG A 234 7.24 -1.70 -6.74
N LEU A 235 7.15 -0.58 -6.03
CA LEU A 235 7.08 -0.56 -4.59
C LEU A 235 5.63 -0.31 -4.19
N ILE A 236 5.00 -1.32 -3.61
CA ILE A 236 3.58 -1.31 -3.24
C ILE A 236 3.48 -1.20 -1.73
N THR A 237 2.73 -0.22 -1.25
CA THR A 237 2.49 0.02 0.17
C THR A 237 0.99 0.02 0.44
N LEU A 238 0.57 -0.71 1.48
CA LEU A 238 -0.79 -0.69 2.00
C LEU A 238 -0.75 -0.42 3.50
N ASP A 239 -1.47 0.61 3.94
CA ASP A 239 -1.58 0.97 5.35
C ASP A 239 -2.88 0.46 5.97
N ARG A 240 -2.88 0.27 7.29
CA ARG A 240 -4.09 0.00 8.05
C ARG A 240 -5.08 1.16 7.85
N GLY A 241 -6.35 0.83 7.66
CA GLY A 241 -7.41 1.82 7.41
C GLY A 241 -7.48 2.36 5.99
N ALA A 242 -6.46 2.16 5.15
CA ALA A 242 -6.47 2.62 3.76
C ALA A 242 -7.37 1.76 2.87
N TRP A 243 -8.08 2.42 1.93
CA TRP A 243 -8.83 1.75 0.88
C TRP A 243 -8.02 1.47 -0.37
N LEU A 244 -6.89 2.15 -0.55
CA LEU A 244 -6.08 2.10 -1.76
C LEU A 244 -4.63 1.81 -1.45
N ASN A 245 -3.96 1.10 -2.35
CA ASN A 245 -2.51 0.96 -2.32
C ASN A 245 -1.85 2.24 -2.83
N ARG A 246 -0.71 2.59 -2.23
CA ARG A 246 0.26 3.46 -2.87
C ARG A 246 1.22 2.59 -3.68
N THR A 247 1.42 2.92 -4.95
CA THR A 247 2.39 2.23 -5.80
C THR A 247 3.35 3.24 -6.42
N GLU A 248 4.64 3.02 -6.21
CA GLU A 248 5.71 3.72 -6.91
C GLU A 248 6.23 2.80 -7.99
N VAL A 249 6.18 3.27 -9.25
CA VAL A 249 6.64 2.51 -10.40
C VAL A 249 7.90 3.14 -10.96
N THR A 250 8.97 2.38 -11.05
CA THR A 250 10.25 2.81 -11.61
C THR A 250 10.57 2.03 -12.87
N TYR A 251 10.95 2.74 -13.93
CA TYR A 251 11.45 2.13 -15.16
C TYR A 251 12.94 2.42 -15.33
N ARG A 252 13.71 1.39 -15.64
CA ARG A 252 15.15 1.50 -15.95
C ARG A 252 15.43 0.96 -17.33
N GLY A 253 16.47 1.48 -18.00
CA GLY A 253 16.86 1.02 -19.32
C GLY A 253 16.16 1.74 -20.48
N LEU A 254 15.36 2.77 -20.20
CA LEU A 254 14.84 3.69 -21.22
C LEU A 254 15.98 4.62 -21.68
N THR A 255 16.13 4.79 -23.01
CA THR A 255 17.10 5.70 -23.63
C THR A 255 16.45 6.97 -24.18
N HIS A 256 15.13 7.05 -24.11
CA HIS A 256 14.32 8.18 -24.58
C HIS A 256 13.14 8.42 -23.63
N GLU A 257 12.47 9.56 -23.79
CA GLU A 257 11.22 9.84 -23.06
C GLU A 257 10.14 8.81 -23.42
N ALA A 258 9.47 8.31 -22.41
CA ALA A 258 8.37 7.37 -22.55
C ALA A 258 7.10 7.90 -21.86
N ARG A 259 5.97 7.60 -22.45
CA ARG A 259 4.67 7.91 -21.86
C ARG A 259 4.25 6.76 -20.93
N VAL A 260 3.60 7.11 -19.84
CA VAL A 260 3.05 6.16 -18.87
C VAL A 260 1.53 6.30 -18.83
N ALA A 261 0.82 5.20 -18.82
CA ALA A 261 -0.63 5.12 -18.64
C ALA A 261 -0.95 4.53 -17.26
N PRO A 262 -1.19 5.34 -16.23
CA PRO A 262 -1.81 4.85 -15.01
C PRO A 262 -3.31 4.67 -15.25
N GLY A 263 -3.90 3.62 -14.68
CA GLY A 263 -5.34 3.41 -14.86
C GLY A 263 -5.90 2.18 -14.16
N ILE A 264 -7.20 2.12 -14.17
CA ILE A 264 -8.00 0.96 -13.76
C ILE A 264 -8.85 0.50 -14.93
N VAL A 265 -9.24 -0.76 -14.93
CA VAL A 265 -10.14 -1.30 -15.95
C VAL A 265 -11.58 -1.02 -15.59
N VAL A 266 -12.30 -0.42 -16.53
CA VAL A 266 -13.76 -0.34 -16.52
C VAL A 266 -14.30 -1.38 -17.48
N HIS A 267 -15.03 -2.35 -16.97
CA HIS A 267 -15.57 -3.44 -17.78
C HIS A 267 -16.73 -2.98 -18.63
N ARG A 268 -16.74 -3.35 -19.91
CA ARG A 268 -17.81 -2.99 -20.87
C ARG A 268 -19.19 -3.50 -20.49
N GLN A 269 -19.23 -4.59 -19.71
CA GLN A 269 -20.47 -5.19 -19.19
C GLN A 269 -21.14 -4.32 -18.12
N ASN A 270 -20.38 -3.45 -17.49
CA ASN A 270 -20.86 -2.51 -16.49
C ASN A 270 -20.19 -1.13 -16.69
N PRO A 271 -20.50 -0.43 -17.80
CA PRO A 271 -19.87 0.84 -18.14
C PRO A 271 -20.18 1.95 -17.11
N ASP A 272 -21.29 1.84 -16.40
CA ASP A 272 -21.73 2.78 -15.36
C ASP A 272 -21.37 2.31 -13.94
N GLY A 273 -20.61 1.21 -13.81
CA GLY A 273 -20.23 0.59 -12.54
C GLY A 273 -19.14 1.34 -11.78
N TYR A 274 -18.90 2.61 -12.13
CA TYR A 274 -17.98 3.48 -11.41
C TYR A 274 -18.57 4.87 -11.28
N THR A 275 -18.26 5.53 -10.19
CA THR A 275 -18.56 6.96 -10.02
C THR A 275 -17.25 7.73 -10.15
N PRO A 276 -17.06 8.51 -11.23
CA PRO A 276 -15.87 9.35 -11.33
C PRO A 276 -15.94 10.44 -10.27
N VAL A 277 -14.94 10.50 -9.41
CA VAL A 277 -14.73 11.62 -8.50
C VAL A 277 -13.64 12.51 -9.10
N SER A 278 -13.92 13.80 -9.28
CA SER A 278 -12.89 14.75 -9.70
C SER A 278 -11.97 15.02 -8.52
N TYR A 279 -10.76 14.50 -8.59
CA TYR A 279 -9.70 14.91 -7.68
C TYR A 279 -9.09 16.20 -8.22
N THR A 280 -9.21 17.27 -7.45
CA THR A 280 -8.67 18.58 -7.83
C THR A 280 -7.15 18.69 -7.71
N HIS A 281 -6.45 17.63 -7.29
CA HIS A 281 -4.99 17.66 -7.10
C HIS A 281 -4.35 16.33 -7.51
N LEU A 282 -4.12 16.17 -8.81
CA LEU A 282 -3.07 15.31 -9.32
C LEU A 282 -1.82 16.17 -9.51
N THR A 283 -0.98 16.30 -8.50
CA THR A 283 0.37 16.82 -8.69
C THR A 283 1.27 15.65 -9.07
N LEU A 284 1.64 15.59 -10.34
CA LEU A 284 2.79 14.79 -10.75
C LEU A 284 4.04 15.54 -10.27
N PRO A 285 4.95 14.89 -9.53
CA PRO A 285 6.24 15.49 -9.25
C PRO A 285 6.97 15.70 -10.56
N THR A 286 7.43 16.93 -10.78
CA THR A 286 8.33 17.30 -11.87
C THR A 286 9.73 16.82 -11.60
#